data_d21c0d7d6f5418c9f9a9b285a300dc08
#
_entry.id   d21c0d7d6f5418c9f9a9b285a300dc08
#
_cell.length_a   1.000
_cell.length_b   1.000
_cell.length_c   1.000
_cell.angle_alpha   90.00
_cell.angle_beta   90.00
_cell.angle_gamma   90.00
#
_symmetry.space_group_name_H-M   'P 1'
#
loop_
_entity.id
_entity.type
_entity.pdbx_description
1 polymer ?
#
loop_
_entity_poly.entity_id
_entity_poly.type
_entity_poly.pdbx_seq_one_letter_code
_entity_poly.pdbx_strand_id
1 'polypeptide(L)'
;MKKRILSLLMTLCVAVCFVPTLAFADETPTQTVVTIDVGGENVENTDYKIDDTRIILRTKDKVLYELTGTTDKKISVWGSNNAADIDQAFYIKLNDVTVNGGIVVENSPVKMVIDVPTGTTNKINRVSANDLTIKGSGTLNASDLSVTQKTSYMPSALHITDTTINVTCPSNKYSEFNGPCVLDGSANVTYVGGGLYAPLHVGEKSGDTTHSLTLKDNAKLYCLQDDMETPASASVNGLEIFNAPLLLEGNSYLEAEGKDSTSKYKGCGLISQNNITVKGNAAIKATGYDVGLSTAGNLEVNGGKIIAKSKDSNGIVAANVTIKNAEAEVEGYWPALYGSSAVSIENSKVTAKANDVAIYSPDKVAITNSIIKATSPDGCDGIRGNNGTTVSGSWIETSGDETFADAPDSITDSVLFNGKTGKTIGNHQIPGDVTVEKDMKLDIAKDTSITVPDKKTFTNHGKIDVKGSFAKEDGGTVICDSHSGGTATCVKKATCDVCKAEYGDIDASNHEGLKHVEAKAATKDQEGNIEYWYCEECGKYFADKAGEKEIAQADTVIAKLPADPAADQNAGTKKKDSSASTGDDSNLALWAALILLSGCAAGGTVLYRRKQN
;
A
#
# COMPACT_ATOMS: atom_id res chain seq x y z
N MET A 1 39.13 18.81 15.95
CA MET A 1 38.12 19.70 15.34
C MET A 1 36.84 18.98 14.90
N LYS A 2 36.82 17.68 14.62
CA LYS A 2 35.58 16.94 14.18
C LYS A 2 34.55 16.62 15.28
N LYS A 3 34.89 16.69 16.56
CA LYS A 3 33.94 16.40 17.67
C LYS A 3 33.14 17.63 18.18
N ARG A 4 33.49 18.82 17.76
CA ARG A 4 32.75 20.04 18.16
C ARG A 4 31.69 20.49 17.15
N ILE A 5 31.73 19.98 15.91
CA ILE A 5 30.73 20.29 14.87
C ILE A 5 29.48 19.40 15.05
N LEU A 6 29.65 18.19 15.57
CA LEU A 6 28.52 17.28 15.82
C LEU A 6 27.65 17.71 17.01
N SER A 7 28.25 18.38 17.99
CA SER A 7 27.52 18.95 19.15
C SER A 7 26.71 20.21 18.78
N LEU A 8 27.15 20.98 17.80
CA LEU A 8 26.44 22.19 17.36
C LEU A 8 25.24 21.85 16.44
N LEU A 9 25.31 20.77 15.66
CA LEU A 9 24.19 20.30 14.83
C LEU A 9 23.08 19.63 15.68
N MET A 10 23.43 18.94 16.76
CA MET A 10 22.40 18.39 17.68
C MET A 10 21.70 19.47 18.51
N THR A 11 22.35 20.58 18.79
CA THR A 11 21.72 21.70 19.53
C THR A 11 20.80 22.53 18.62
N LEU A 12 21.04 22.56 17.32
CA LEU A 12 20.19 23.28 16.37
C LEU A 12 18.92 22.49 15.98
N CYS A 13 18.95 21.15 16.02
CA CYS A 13 17.75 20.31 15.77
C CYS A 13 16.77 20.26 16.95
N VAL A 14 17.19 20.61 18.17
CA VAL A 14 16.30 20.63 19.34
C VAL A 14 15.61 21.99 19.51
N ALA A 15 16.11 23.06 18.87
CA ALA A 15 15.54 24.41 18.99
C ALA A 15 14.37 24.71 18.05
N VAL A 16 14.03 23.81 17.12
CA VAL A 16 12.90 24.00 16.16
C VAL A 16 11.63 23.24 16.57
N CYS A 17 11.68 22.44 17.66
CA CYS A 17 10.52 21.65 18.13
C CYS A 17 9.77 22.29 19.32
N PHE A 18 10.08 23.51 19.70
CA PHE A 18 9.24 24.27 20.63
C PHE A 18 8.45 25.34 19.85
N VAL A 19 7.50 24.93 19.05
CA VAL A 19 6.29 25.73 18.91
C VAL A 19 5.67 25.69 20.32
N PRO A 20 5.47 26.82 21.02
CA PRO A 20 4.71 26.76 22.25
C PRO A 20 3.35 26.17 21.86
N THR A 21 3.06 24.97 22.30
CA THR A 21 1.69 24.57 22.51
C THR A 21 1.14 25.66 23.43
N LEU A 22 0.34 26.56 22.85
CA LEU A 22 -0.56 27.36 23.65
C LEU A 22 -1.48 26.33 24.32
N ALA A 23 -1.02 25.82 25.47
CA ALA A 23 -1.92 25.24 26.42
C ALA A 23 -2.88 26.40 26.76
N PHE A 24 -4.02 26.41 26.09
CA PHE A 24 -5.14 27.16 26.57
C PHE A 24 -5.47 26.53 27.92
N ALA A 25 -4.92 27.12 28.98
CA ALA A 25 -5.37 26.83 30.32
C ALA A 25 -6.89 27.00 30.28
N ASP A 26 -7.59 25.95 30.57
CA ASP A 26 -9.04 25.92 30.71
C ASP A 26 -9.42 26.58 32.05
N GLU A 27 -8.91 27.80 32.26
CA GLU A 27 -9.41 28.71 33.26
C GLU A 27 -10.63 29.41 32.64
N THR A 28 -11.78 28.74 32.69
CA THR A 28 -13.05 29.45 32.53
C THR A 28 -13.10 30.49 33.65
N PRO A 29 -12.88 31.77 33.36
CA PRO A 29 -13.12 32.81 34.37
C PRO A 29 -14.57 32.63 34.84
N THR A 30 -14.85 32.88 36.11
CA THR A 30 -16.20 32.87 36.66
C THR A 30 -17.06 33.80 35.81
N GLN A 31 -17.75 33.22 34.81
CA GLN A 31 -18.60 33.95 33.89
C GLN A 31 -20.01 34.10 34.49
N THR A 32 -20.59 35.29 34.34
CA THR A 32 -22.01 35.48 34.62
C THR A 32 -22.81 34.79 33.51
N VAL A 33 -23.62 33.79 33.85
CA VAL A 33 -24.49 33.11 32.88
C VAL A 33 -25.76 33.91 32.67
N VAL A 34 -26.06 34.25 31.43
CA VAL A 34 -27.30 34.89 31.01
C VAL A 34 -28.08 33.91 30.13
N THR A 35 -29.10 33.27 30.67
CA THR A 35 -29.95 32.33 29.90
C THR A 35 -31.00 33.13 29.11
N ILE A 36 -31.11 32.81 27.81
CA ILE A 36 -32.01 33.45 26.85
C ILE A 36 -32.87 32.37 26.19
N ASP A 37 -34.20 32.42 26.39
CA ASP A 37 -35.12 31.75 25.52
C ASP A 37 -35.26 32.56 24.21
N VAL A 38 -34.70 32.09 23.14
CA VAL A 38 -34.71 32.80 21.85
C VAL A 38 -36.09 32.91 21.23
N GLY A 39 -37.05 32.09 21.65
CA GLY A 39 -38.47 32.16 21.29
C GLY A 39 -39.29 33.14 22.15
N GLY A 40 -38.66 33.73 23.16
CA GLY A 40 -39.34 34.59 24.12
C GLY A 40 -39.87 35.92 23.56
N GLU A 41 -40.60 36.62 24.41
CA GLU A 41 -41.17 37.93 24.08
C GLU A 41 -40.12 39.01 23.85
N ASN A 42 -40.51 40.10 23.21
CA ASN A 42 -39.66 41.25 23.01
C ASN A 42 -39.19 41.85 24.34
N VAL A 43 -37.88 41.98 24.50
CA VAL A 43 -37.25 42.49 25.72
C VAL A 43 -36.01 43.28 25.39
N GLU A 44 -35.71 44.28 26.18
CA GLU A 44 -34.42 44.99 26.13
C GLU A 44 -33.85 45.17 27.54
N ASN A 45 -32.66 44.74 27.73
CA ASN A 45 -31.89 44.91 28.96
C ASN A 45 -30.42 45.27 28.66
N THR A 46 -29.60 45.27 29.68
CA THR A 46 -28.17 45.64 29.53
C THR A 46 -27.34 44.62 28.77
N ASP A 47 -27.82 43.37 28.66
CA ASP A 47 -27.06 42.24 28.11
C ASP A 47 -27.52 41.90 26.71
N TYR A 48 -28.84 41.97 26.45
CA TYR A 48 -29.39 41.65 25.14
C TYR A 48 -30.67 42.40 24.84
N LYS A 49 -31.06 42.38 23.56
CA LYS A 49 -32.35 42.88 23.09
C LYS A 49 -33.00 41.87 22.18
N ILE A 50 -34.27 41.58 22.40
CA ILE A 50 -35.15 40.83 21.49
C ILE A 50 -36.17 41.81 20.92
N ASP A 51 -36.17 41.99 19.60
CA ASP A 51 -37.20 42.73 18.86
C ASP A 51 -37.90 41.78 17.85
N ASP A 52 -38.80 42.30 17.02
CA ASP A 52 -39.63 41.51 16.10
C ASP A 52 -38.79 40.77 15.03
N THR A 53 -37.59 41.28 14.71
CA THR A 53 -36.79 40.82 13.57
C THR A 53 -35.49 40.16 13.98
N ARG A 54 -34.95 40.48 15.15
CA ARG A 54 -33.62 40.04 15.56
C ARG A 54 -33.45 39.96 17.08
N ILE A 55 -32.41 39.23 17.46
CA ILE A 55 -31.87 39.19 18.81
C ILE A 55 -30.47 39.80 18.74
N ILE A 56 -30.23 40.85 19.54
CA ILE A 56 -28.92 41.50 19.62
C ILE A 56 -28.26 41.09 20.92
N LEU A 57 -27.13 40.41 20.85
CA LEU A 57 -26.30 40.10 22.00
C LEU A 57 -25.21 41.16 22.09
N ARG A 58 -25.07 41.78 23.27
CA ARG A 58 -24.10 42.84 23.51
C ARG A 58 -22.84 42.26 24.12
N THR A 59 -21.67 42.59 23.55
CA THR A 59 -20.39 42.11 24.08
C THR A 59 -20.13 42.71 25.46
N LYS A 60 -19.91 41.84 26.44
CA LYS A 60 -19.46 42.16 27.77
C LYS A 60 -18.42 41.17 28.24
N ASP A 61 -17.44 41.67 28.98
CA ASP A 61 -16.47 40.82 29.64
C ASP A 61 -17.13 39.81 30.59
N LYS A 62 -16.71 38.56 30.47
CA LYS A 62 -17.11 37.48 31.38
C LYS A 62 -18.61 37.15 31.41
N VAL A 63 -19.34 37.36 30.32
CA VAL A 63 -20.73 36.91 30.15
C VAL A 63 -20.76 35.71 29.23
N LEU A 64 -21.43 34.65 29.67
CA LEU A 64 -21.79 33.48 28.87
C LEU A 64 -23.30 33.53 28.56
N TYR A 65 -23.62 33.62 27.27
CA TYR A 65 -25.03 33.57 26.83
C TYR A 65 -25.42 32.12 26.58
N GLU A 66 -26.27 31.57 27.44
CA GLU A 66 -26.87 30.25 27.24
C GLU A 66 -28.20 30.40 26.46
N LEU A 67 -28.22 29.84 25.24
CA LEU A 67 -29.37 29.94 24.34
C LEU A 67 -30.21 28.67 24.39
N THR A 68 -31.54 28.84 24.54
CA THR A 68 -32.53 27.76 24.51
C THR A 68 -33.70 28.15 23.60
N GLY A 69 -34.56 27.19 23.24
CA GLY A 69 -35.80 27.45 22.49
C GLY A 69 -35.62 27.52 20.97
N THR A 70 -36.60 28.08 20.28
CA THR A 70 -36.67 28.14 18.81
C THR A 70 -37.02 29.53 18.32
N THR A 71 -36.31 30.02 17.29
CA THR A 71 -36.59 31.33 16.69
C THR A 71 -36.30 31.37 15.19
N ASP A 72 -37.08 32.17 14.46
CA ASP A 72 -36.79 32.55 13.07
C ASP A 72 -35.97 33.85 12.99
N LYS A 73 -35.76 34.52 14.12
CA LYS A 73 -35.03 35.79 14.20
C LYS A 73 -33.54 35.52 14.01
N LYS A 74 -32.84 36.50 13.42
CA LYS A 74 -31.37 36.51 13.34
C LYS A 74 -30.80 36.91 14.71
N ILE A 75 -29.79 36.18 15.17
CA ILE A 75 -28.98 36.57 16.31
C ILE A 75 -27.76 37.33 15.79
N SER A 76 -27.68 38.61 16.17
CA SER A 76 -26.57 39.50 15.82
C SER A 76 -25.69 39.74 17.04
N VAL A 77 -24.43 39.41 16.93
CA VAL A 77 -23.43 39.72 17.93
C VAL A 77 -22.81 41.05 17.58
N TRP A 78 -22.95 42.03 18.46
CA TRP A 78 -22.42 43.37 18.26
C TRP A 78 -21.27 43.61 19.24
N GLY A 79 -20.06 43.77 18.69
CA GLY A 79 -18.89 44.19 19.43
C GLY A 79 -18.57 45.65 19.25
N SER A 80 -17.66 46.14 20.04
CA SER A 80 -17.09 47.47 19.86
C SER A 80 -16.22 47.49 18.57
N ASN A 81 -16.32 48.57 17.79
CA ASN A 81 -15.45 48.77 16.61
C ASN A 81 -14.06 49.26 17.01
N ASN A 82 -13.70 49.18 18.27
CA ASN A 82 -12.45 49.72 18.79
C ASN A 82 -11.33 48.65 18.65
N ALA A 83 -10.19 49.03 18.10
CA ALA A 83 -9.06 48.11 17.93
C ALA A 83 -8.55 47.52 19.26
N ALA A 84 -8.84 48.16 20.39
CA ALA A 84 -8.53 47.64 21.73
C ALA A 84 -9.37 46.41 22.14
N ASP A 85 -10.48 46.13 21.42
CA ASP A 85 -11.41 45.02 21.73
C ASP A 85 -11.12 43.76 20.92
N ILE A 86 -10.03 43.73 20.13
CA ILE A 86 -9.67 42.59 19.27
C ILE A 86 -9.45 41.30 20.08
N ASP A 87 -8.99 41.41 21.30
CA ASP A 87 -8.70 40.26 22.18
C ASP A 87 -9.91 39.80 23.02
N GLN A 88 -11.06 40.48 22.93
CA GLN A 88 -12.24 40.10 23.68
C GLN A 88 -12.96 38.93 23.03
N ALA A 89 -13.16 37.87 23.79
CA ALA A 89 -13.93 36.70 23.35
C ALA A 89 -15.41 36.85 23.80
N PHE A 90 -16.30 36.48 22.88
CA PHE A 90 -17.75 36.45 23.12
C PHE A 90 -18.21 35.00 23.24
N TYR A 91 -18.83 34.64 24.36
CA TYR A 91 -19.13 33.24 24.69
C TYR A 91 -20.64 32.95 24.55
N ILE A 92 -20.96 31.92 23.75
CA ILE A 92 -22.31 31.38 23.56
C ILE A 92 -22.28 29.91 23.91
N LYS A 93 -23.24 29.46 24.72
CA LYS A 93 -23.52 28.05 24.97
C LYS A 93 -24.86 27.70 24.32
N LEU A 94 -24.85 26.65 23.50
CA LEU A 94 -26.05 26.14 22.81
C LEU A 94 -26.65 24.99 23.62
N ASN A 95 -27.93 25.11 23.98
CA ASN A 95 -28.62 24.10 24.78
C ASN A 95 -29.94 23.71 24.09
N ASP A 96 -29.86 22.76 23.15
CA ASP A 96 -30.97 22.27 22.32
C ASP A 96 -31.74 23.41 21.61
N VAL A 97 -31.00 24.38 21.08
CA VAL A 97 -31.54 25.58 20.45
C VAL A 97 -31.70 25.43 18.95
N THR A 98 -32.76 26.03 18.40
CA THR A 98 -32.99 26.16 16.95
C THR A 98 -33.05 27.65 16.55
N VAL A 99 -32.12 28.10 15.68
CA VAL A 99 -32.06 29.48 15.16
C VAL A 99 -32.11 29.47 13.64
N ASN A 100 -33.29 29.66 13.07
CA ASN A 100 -33.45 29.64 11.60
C ASN A 100 -32.90 30.92 10.93
N GLY A 101 -32.82 32.05 11.63
CA GLY A 101 -32.23 33.31 11.15
C GLY A 101 -30.68 33.33 11.18
N GLY A 102 -30.06 32.38 11.88
CA GLY A 102 -28.61 32.25 12.01
C GLY A 102 -27.99 33.12 13.12
N ILE A 103 -26.73 32.86 13.44
CA ILE A 103 -25.89 33.62 14.38
C ILE A 103 -24.75 34.29 13.61
N VAL A 104 -24.68 35.61 13.67
CA VAL A 104 -23.73 36.40 12.84
C VAL A 104 -23.05 37.48 13.69
N VAL A 105 -21.73 37.54 13.61
CA VAL A 105 -20.94 38.66 14.13
C VAL A 105 -20.98 39.80 13.11
N GLU A 106 -21.52 40.93 13.52
CA GLU A 106 -21.72 42.10 12.65
C GLU A 106 -20.54 43.06 12.78
N ASN A 107 -19.71 43.13 11.71
CA ASN A 107 -18.66 44.14 11.53
C ASN A 107 -17.80 44.44 12.79
N SER A 108 -17.47 43.40 13.54
CA SER A 108 -16.74 43.50 14.78
C SER A 108 -15.51 42.56 14.75
N PRO A 109 -14.36 42.95 15.27
CA PRO A 109 -13.20 42.10 15.42
C PRO A 109 -13.30 41.06 16.57
N VAL A 110 -14.47 40.91 17.15
CA VAL A 110 -14.68 40.04 18.30
C VAL A 110 -14.54 38.55 17.93
N LYS A 111 -13.76 37.84 18.72
CA LYS A 111 -13.70 36.38 18.70
C LYS A 111 -15.00 35.78 19.26
N MET A 112 -15.65 34.91 18.53
CA MET A 112 -16.83 34.18 18.99
C MET A 112 -16.45 32.77 19.44
N VAL A 113 -16.82 32.40 20.64
CA VAL A 113 -16.65 31.05 21.18
C VAL A 113 -18.02 30.41 21.36
N ILE A 114 -18.29 29.33 20.68
CA ILE A 114 -19.51 28.54 20.79
C ILE A 114 -19.19 27.25 21.53
N ASP A 115 -19.85 27.03 22.65
CA ASP A 115 -19.85 25.79 23.41
C ASP A 115 -21.07 24.94 23.04
N VAL A 116 -20.85 23.70 22.63
CA VAL A 116 -21.89 22.73 22.24
C VAL A 116 -21.84 21.57 23.23
N PRO A 117 -22.60 21.62 24.32
CA PRO A 117 -22.51 20.63 25.40
C PRO A 117 -22.84 19.22 24.96
N THR A 118 -22.26 18.26 25.65
CA THR A 118 -22.53 16.83 25.47
C THR A 118 -24.02 16.51 25.53
N GLY A 119 -24.49 15.74 24.56
CA GLY A 119 -25.88 15.28 24.51
C GLY A 119 -26.86 16.31 23.94
N THR A 120 -26.44 17.55 23.63
CA THR A 120 -27.30 18.54 22.96
C THR A 120 -27.24 18.39 21.44
N THR A 121 -28.38 18.72 20.79
CA THR A 121 -28.49 18.79 19.33
C THR A 121 -29.02 20.14 18.91
N ASN A 122 -28.19 20.95 18.31
CA ASN A 122 -28.48 22.33 17.97
C ASN A 122 -28.65 22.51 16.47
N LYS A 123 -29.54 23.40 16.04
CA LYS A 123 -29.76 23.73 14.63
C LYS A 123 -29.64 25.24 14.44
N ILE A 124 -28.58 25.64 13.73
CA ILE A 124 -28.33 27.05 13.43
C ILE A 124 -28.21 27.18 11.92
N ASN A 125 -29.17 27.84 11.26
CA ASN A 125 -29.15 27.92 9.80
C ASN A 125 -27.84 28.48 9.22
N ARG A 126 -27.30 29.53 9.87
CA ARG A 126 -26.03 30.14 9.48
C ARG A 126 -25.21 30.52 10.71
N VAL A 127 -23.93 30.13 10.72
CA VAL A 127 -22.92 30.64 11.65
C VAL A 127 -21.87 31.40 10.86
N SER A 128 -21.69 32.71 11.15
CA SER A 128 -20.73 33.54 10.44
C SER A 128 -20.00 34.48 11.40
N ALA A 129 -18.68 34.39 11.40
CA ALA A 129 -17.82 35.22 12.23
C ALA A 129 -16.48 35.49 11.50
N ASN A 130 -15.65 36.38 12.04
CA ASN A 130 -14.27 36.56 11.58
C ASN A 130 -13.34 35.58 12.31
N ASP A 131 -13.42 35.53 13.64
CA ASP A 131 -12.69 34.60 14.49
C ASP A 131 -13.69 33.72 15.25
N LEU A 132 -13.63 32.41 15.06
CA LEU A 132 -14.61 31.47 15.57
C LEU A 132 -13.91 30.26 16.20
N THR A 133 -14.29 30.00 17.45
CA THR A 133 -13.97 28.74 18.12
C THR A 133 -15.27 27.99 18.40
N ILE A 134 -15.35 26.73 18.01
CA ILE A 134 -16.47 25.83 18.37
C ILE A 134 -15.88 24.67 19.18
N LYS A 135 -16.42 24.44 20.36
CA LYS A 135 -15.95 23.38 21.27
C LYS A 135 -17.10 22.64 21.95
N GLY A 136 -16.76 21.51 22.55
CA GLY A 136 -17.71 20.64 23.25
C GLY A 136 -18.07 19.42 22.42
N SER A 137 -18.74 18.44 23.03
CA SER A 137 -18.98 17.12 22.39
C SER A 137 -20.45 16.91 21.97
N GLY A 138 -21.20 17.98 21.83
CA GLY A 138 -22.56 17.94 21.27
C GLY A 138 -22.59 18.02 19.74
N THR A 139 -23.79 18.19 19.19
CA THR A 139 -24.02 18.26 17.75
C THR A 139 -24.53 19.64 17.32
N LEU A 140 -23.93 20.19 16.27
CA LEU A 140 -24.37 21.41 15.59
C LEU A 140 -24.72 21.10 14.12
N ASN A 141 -25.98 21.34 13.74
CA ASN A 141 -26.46 21.24 12.37
C ASN A 141 -26.60 22.65 11.77
N ALA A 142 -26.04 22.88 10.58
CA ALA A 142 -26.06 24.18 9.92
C ALA A 142 -26.34 24.05 8.41
N SER A 143 -26.72 25.16 7.77
CA SER A 143 -26.74 25.26 6.32
C SER A 143 -25.56 26.08 5.77
N ASP A 144 -24.89 26.84 6.62
CA ASP A 144 -23.68 27.59 6.32
C ASP A 144 -22.86 27.78 7.60
N LEU A 145 -21.59 27.40 7.55
CA LEU A 145 -20.61 27.70 8.59
C LEU A 145 -19.42 28.36 7.90
N SER A 146 -19.29 29.67 8.09
CA SER A 146 -18.29 30.45 7.37
C SER A 146 -17.49 31.37 8.31
N VAL A 147 -16.18 31.38 8.10
CA VAL A 147 -15.26 32.32 8.71
C VAL A 147 -14.63 33.13 7.60
N THR A 148 -15.03 34.39 7.49
CA THR A 148 -14.62 35.27 6.38
C THR A 148 -13.94 36.52 6.91
N GLN A 149 -12.78 36.84 6.34
CA GLN A 149 -12.10 38.10 6.62
C GLN A 149 -12.82 39.24 5.92
N LYS A 150 -13.50 40.08 6.68
CA LYS A 150 -14.25 41.21 6.11
C LYS A 150 -13.37 42.41 5.77
N THR A 151 -12.22 42.55 6.43
CA THR A 151 -11.26 43.63 6.20
C THR A 151 -9.84 43.13 6.55
N SER A 152 -8.82 43.68 5.89
CA SER A 152 -7.42 43.28 6.06
C SER A 152 -6.83 43.47 7.49
N TYR A 153 -7.52 44.20 8.34
CA TYR A 153 -7.08 44.43 9.74
C TYR A 153 -7.86 43.57 10.76
N MET A 154 -8.84 42.79 10.35
CA MET A 154 -9.56 41.86 11.23
C MET A 154 -8.92 40.48 11.16
N PRO A 155 -8.44 39.90 12.29
CA PRO A 155 -7.97 38.53 12.30
C PRO A 155 -9.10 37.60 11.88
N SER A 156 -8.76 36.59 11.08
CA SER A 156 -9.68 35.52 10.69
C SER A 156 -9.06 34.22 11.13
N ALA A 157 -9.78 33.44 11.92
CA ALA A 157 -9.34 32.12 12.36
C ALA A 157 -10.56 31.23 12.67
N LEU A 158 -10.40 29.92 12.45
CA LEU A 158 -11.35 28.91 12.85
C LEU A 158 -10.68 27.84 13.69
N HIS A 159 -11.27 27.52 14.84
CA HIS A 159 -10.85 26.39 15.64
C HIS A 159 -12.07 25.55 16.03
N ILE A 160 -12.07 24.27 15.67
CA ILE A 160 -13.12 23.29 16.02
C ILE A 160 -12.47 22.17 16.80
N THR A 161 -12.94 21.94 18.02
CA THR A 161 -12.44 20.85 18.87
C THR A 161 -13.57 20.02 19.43
N ASP A 162 -13.44 18.69 19.36
CA ASP A 162 -14.33 17.66 19.93
C ASP A 162 -15.81 17.68 19.48
N THR A 163 -16.21 18.61 18.65
CA THR A 163 -17.61 18.85 18.27
C THR A 163 -18.00 18.10 17.01
N THR A 164 -19.23 17.57 16.96
CA THR A 164 -19.84 17.06 15.73
C THR A 164 -20.60 18.20 15.02
N ILE A 165 -20.20 18.49 13.77
CA ILE A 165 -20.82 19.55 12.96
C ILE A 165 -21.27 18.97 11.62
N ASN A 166 -22.56 19.18 11.29
CA ASN A 166 -23.13 18.79 10.01
C ASN A 166 -23.61 20.05 9.27
N VAL A 167 -23.00 20.32 8.12
CA VAL A 167 -23.37 21.47 7.28
C VAL A 167 -23.95 20.95 5.98
N THR A 168 -25.20 21.35 5.68
CA THR A 168 -25.87 21.04 4.41
C THR A 168 -25.99 22.32 3.61
N CYS A 169 -25.06 22.52 2.68
CA CYS A 169 -25.02 23.72 1.86
C CYS A 169 -26.13 23.69 0.79
N PRO A 170 -26.91 24.77 0.64
CA PRO A 170 -27.85 24.91 -0.47
C PRO A 170 -27.14 24.86 -1.84
N SER A 171 -27.87 24.49 -2.89
CA SER A 171 -27.34 24.24 -4.25
C SER A 171 -26.54 25.38 -4.89
N ASN A 172 -26.70 26.60 -4.43
CA ASN A 172 -26.02 27.79 -4.97
C ASN A 172 -25.11 28.48 -3.93
N LYS A 173 -24.76 27.80 -2.86
CA LYS A 173 -23.94 28.33 -1.77
C LYS A 173 -22.84 27.36 -1.38
N TYR A 174 -21.84 27.90 -0.74
CA TYR A 174 -20.75 27.19 -0.10
C TYR A 174 -20.41 27.85 1.23
N SER A 175 -19.75 27.11 2.10
CA SER A 175 -19.10 27.66 3.29
C SER A 175 -17.67 28.07 2.97
N GLU A 176 -17.14 29.07 3.68
CA GLU A 176 -15.84 29.61 3.40
C GLU A 176 -15.01 29.73 4.70
N PHE A 177 -13.79 29.19 4.66
CA PHE A 177 -12.80 29.30 5.73
C PHE A 177 -11.64 30.14 5.28
N ASN A 178 -11.56 31.36 5.81
CA ASN A 178 -10.41 32.23 5.61
C ASN A 178 -9.58 32.32 6.90
N GLY A 179 -8.26 32.49 6.75
CA GLY A 179 -7.33 32.48 7.87
C GLY A 179 -6.85 31.08 8.28
N PRO A 180 -6.14 30.96 9.39
CA PRO A 180 -5.75 29.69 9.97
C PRO A 180 -6.97 28.90 10.45
N CYS A 181 -7.17 27.68 9.92
CA CYS A 181 -8.27 26.79 10.28
C CYS A 181 -7.71 25.52 10.91
N VAL A 182 -8.12 25.20 12.13
CA VAL A 182 -7.68 24.03 12.89
C VAL A 182 -8.88 23.20 13.33
N LEU A 183 -8.85 21.93 13.00
CA LEU A 183 -9.75 20.91 13.54
C LEU A 183 -8.89 19.93 14.36
N ASP A 184 -9.22 19.75 15.64
CA ASP A 184 -8.45 18.88 16.53
C ASP A 184 -9.31 18.08 17.51
N GLY A 185 -8.65 17.37 18.42
CA GLY A 185 -9.34 16.48 19.34
C GLY A 185 -10.11 15.38 18.61
N SER A 186 -11.39 15.26 18.89
CA SER A 186 -12.33 14.34 18.23
C SER A 186 -13.33 15.08 17.32
N ALA A 187 -13.02 16.28 16.84
CA ALA A 187 -13.86 17.04 15.93
C ALA A 187 -14.30 16.20 14.73
N ASN A 188 -15.59 16.21 14.41
CA ASN A 188 -16.18 15.45 13.32
C ASN A 188 -17.07 16.36 12.48
N VAL A 189 -16.53 16.88 11.38
CA VAL A 189 -17.14 17.94 10.57
C VAL A 189 -17.51 17.38 9.21
N THR A 190 -18.78 17.50 8.86
CA THR A 190 -19.33 17.04 7.57
C THR A 190 -19.93 18.19 6.81
N TYR A 191 -19.48 18.42 5.61
CA TYR A 191 -20.07 19.30 4.62
C TYR A 191 -20.70 18.47 3.51
N VAL A 192 -21.99 18.70 3.27
CA VAL A 192 -22.71 18.15 2.13
C VAL A 192 -23.19 19.31 1.28
N GLY A 193 -22.77 19.37 0.02
CA GLY A 193 -23.13 20.43 -0.89
C GLY A 193 -23.94 19.93 -2.06
N GLY A 194 -24.82 20.77 -2.58
CA GLY A 194 -25.62 20.50 -3.77
C GLY A 194 -25.27 21.48 -4.90
N GLY A 195 -24.62 21.01 -5.93
CA GLY A 195 -24.76 21.54 -7.27
C GLY A 195 -23.68 22.48 -7.81
N LEU A 196 -23.63 23.76 -7.47
CA LEU A 196 -22.83 24.72 -8.24
C LEU A 196 -21.37 24.85 -7.79
N TYR A 197 -21.10 24.61 -6.53
CA TYR A 197 -19.79 24.85 -5.89
C TYR A 197 -19.40 23.69 -5.00
N ALA A 198 -18.12 23.54 -4.72
CA ALA A 198 -17.66 22.71 -3.62
C ALA A 198 -18.36 23.18 -2.32
N PRO A 199 -18.81 22.27 -1.45
CA PRO A 199 -19.52 22.65 -0.22
C PRO A 199 -18.65 23.46 0.75
N LEU A 200 -17.33 23.29 0.64
CA LEU A 200 -16.37 24.05 1.44
C LEU A 200 -15.24 24.61 0.55
N HIS A 201 -15.00 25.91 0.69
CA HIS A 201 -13.83 26.59 0.19
C HIS A 201 -12.92 27.00 1.35
N VAL A 202 -11.61 26.81 1.20
CA VAL A 202 -10.62 27.22 2.18
C VAL A 202 -9.63 28.17 1.53
N GLY A 203 -9.44 29.35 2.13
CA GLY A 203 -8.59 30.41 1.60
C GLY A 203 -9.26 31.24 0.50
N GLU A 204 -8.57 32.27 0.04
CA GLU A 204 -9.03 33.19 -0.99
C GLU A 204 -8.24 33.06 -2.29
N LYS A 205 -8.88 33.36 -3.42
CA LYS A 205 -8.22 33.41 -4.75
C LYS A 205 -7.18 34.53 -4.86
N SER A 206 -7.24 35.54 -3.99
CA SER A 206 -6.35 36.71 -4.00
C SER A 206 -5.21 36.54 -3.01
N GLY A 207 -4.09 36.07 -3.45
CA GLY A 207 -2.70 36.28 -2.98
C GLY A 207 -2.32 36.36 -1.50
N ASP A 208 -3.22 36.26 -0.53
CA ASP A 208 -2.88 36.27 0.89
C ASP A 208 -2.43 34.86 1.33
N THR A 209 -1.25 34.77 1.96
CA THR A 209 -0.59 33.51 2.36
C THR A 209 -0.85 33.13 3.82
N THR A 210 -1.70 33.84 4.53
CA THR A 210 -1.99 33.57 5.96
C THR A 210 -3.00 32.46 6.19
N HIS A 211 -3.61 31.95 5.13
CA HIS A 211 -4.60 30.86 5.20
C HIS A 211 -3.93 29.51 5.40
N SER A 212 -4.57 28.61 6.15
CA SER A 212 -4.17 27.21 6.28
C SER A 212 -5.33 26.35 6.71
N LEU A 213 -5.31 25.07 6.36
CA LEU A 213 -6.20 24.06 6.91
C LEU A 213 -5.37 22.98 7.59
N THR A 214 -5.59 22.78 8.88
CA THR A 214 -4.89 21.77 9.67
C THR A 214 -5.88 20.85 10.39
N LEU A 215 -5.71 19.55 10.20
CA LEU A 215 -6.43 18.51 10.93
C LEU A 215 -5.42 17.77 11.82
N LYS A 216 -5.76 17.63 13.12
CA LYS A 216 -4.89 16.99 14.12
C LYS A 216 -5.61 15.92 14.91
N ASP A 217 -4.86 15.19 15.72
CA ASP A 217 -5.35 14.19 16.66
C ASP A 217 -6.26 13.16 15.98
N ASN A 218 -7.55 13.13 16.33
CA ASN A 218 -8.56 12.25 15.71
C ASN A 218 -9.60 13.03 14.91
N ALA A 219 -9.32 14.26 14.55
CA ALA A 219 -10.26 15.12 13.81
C ALA A 219 -10.59 14.53 12.42
N LYS A 220 -11.86 14.70 12.03
CA LYS A 220 -12.36 14.23 10.74
C LYS A 220 -13.05 15.36 10.00
N LEU A 221 -12.78 15.44 8.70
CA LEU A 221 -13.47 16.36 7.80
C LEU A 221 -13.98 15.59 6.57
N TYR A 222 -15.26 15.75 6.31
CA TYR A 222 -15.95 15.18 5.15
C TYR A 222 -16.49 16.32 4.31
N CYS A 223 -16.13 16.35 3.02
CA CYS A 223 -16.61 17.32 2.04
C CYS A 223 -17.20 16.55 0.85
N LEU A 224 -18.52 16.38 0.86
CA LEU A 224 -19.24 15.49 -0.03
C LEU A 224 -20.18 16.28 -0.92
N GLN A 225 -20.14 16.05 -2.21
CA GLN A 225 -21.16 16.58 -3.14
C GLN A 225 -22.44 15.75 -3.08
N ASP A 226 -23.59 16.43 -3.17
CA ASP A 226 -24.89 15.80 -3.25
C ASP A 226 -25.18 15.30 -4.69
N ASP A 227 -26.10 14.33 -4.83
CA ASP A 227 -26.53 13.76 -6.13
C ASP A 227 -27.57 14.63 -6.87
N MET A 228 -27.65 15.92 -6.57
CA MET A 228 -28.60 16.83 -7.20
C MET A 228 -28.26 17.10 -8.68
N GLU A 229 -29.26 17.27 -9.53
CA GLU A 229 -29.08 17.71 -10.92
C GLU A 229 -28.31 19.03 -10.96
N THR A 230 -27.15 19.01 -11.60
CA THR A 230 -26.24 20.15 -11.66
C THR A 230 -26.43 20.94 -12.96
N PRO A 231 -26.45 22.28 -12.91
CA PRO A 231 -26.45 23.11 -14.13
C PRO A 231 -25.16 22.95 -14.94
N ALA A 232 -25.23 23.23 -16.22
CA ALA A 232 -24.13 23.05 -17.17
C ALA A 232 -22.84 23.86 -16.89
N SER A 233 -22.81 24.71 -15.87
CA SER A 233 -21.65 25.56 -15.52
C SER A 233 -21.08 25.26 -14.10
N ALA A 234 -21.49 24.17 -13.48
CA ALA A 234 -21.13 23.89 -12.07
C ALA A 234 -19.76 23.25 -11.92
N SER A 235 -19.00 23.68 -10.92
CA SER A 235 -17.82 22.99 -10.40
C SER A 235 -18.27 22.09 -9.24
N VAL A 236 -18.37 20.80 -9.49
CA VAL A 236 -18.89 19.81 -8.53
C VAL A 236 -17.79 19.13 -7.74
N ASN A 237 -16.80 19.92 -7.31
CA ASN A 237 -15.68 19.45 -6.50
C ASN A 237 -16.11 19.13 -5.05
N GLY A 238 -15.42 18.20 -4.41
CA GLY A 238 -15.65 17.90 -2.99
C GLY A 238 -15.09 18.99 -2.08
N LEU A 239 -13.81 19.33 -2.22
CA LEU A 239 -13.14 20.37 -1.42
C LEU A 239 -12.24 21.23 -2.32
N GLU A 240 -12.34 22.55 -2.19
CA GLU A 240 -11.46 23.51 -2.86
C GLU A 240 -10.62 24.29 -1.84
N ILE A 241 -9.29 24.31 -2.06
CA ILE A 241 -8.33 25.01 -1.22
C ILE A 241 -7.52 26.00 -2.08
N PHE A 242 -7.70 27.30 -1.79
CA PHE A 242 -7.04 28.40 -2.50
C PHE A 242 -5.92 28.99 -1.64
N ASN A 243 -4.69 29.05 -2.17
CA ASN A 243 -3.53 29.70 -1.52
C ASN A 243 -3.26 29.27 -0.06
N ALA A 244 -3.82 28.16 0.37
CA ALA A 244 -3.71 27.63 1.72
C ALA A 244 -3.03 26.26 1.71
N PRO A 245 -1.97 26.03 2.51
CA PRO A 245 -1.44 24.69 2.71
C PRO A 245 -2.44 23.83 3.51
N LEU A 246 -2.50 22.54 3.15
CA LEU A 246 -3.24 21.53 3.87
C LEU A 246 -2.27 20.65 4.68
N LEU A 247 -2.51 20.54 5.98
CA LEU A 247 -1.76 19.65 6.87
C LEU A 247 -2.70 18.68 7.58
N LEU A 248 -2.40 17.39 7.48
CA LEU A 248 -3.01 16.33 8.28
C LEU A 248 -1.93 15.69 9.15
N GLU A 249 -2.21 15.55 10.44
CA GLU A 249 -1.30 14.89 11.39
C GLU A 249 -2.06 14.08 12.46
N GLY A 250 -1.35 13.24 13.20
CA GLY A 250 -1.98 12.34 14.19
C GLY A 250 -2.71 11.18 13.52
N ASN A 251 -3.97 10.97 13.90
CA ASN A 251 -4.90 10.00 13.32
C ASN A 251 -6.03 10.69 12.54
N SER A 252 -5.79 11.93 12.08
CA SER A 252 -6.82 12.72 11.43
C SER A 252 -7.22 12.14 10.06
N TYR A 253 -8.43 12.47 9.62
CA TYR A 253 -9.00 11.93 8.39
C TYR A 253 -9.69 13.02 7.58
N LEU A 254 -9.40 13.06 6.28
CA LEU A 254 -10.08 13.90 5.31
C LEU A 254 -10.70 13.02 4.21
N GLU A 255 -11.99 13.21 3.97
CA GLU A 255 -12.67 12.64 2.81
C GLU A 255 -13.28 13.76 1.95
N ALA A 256 -12.94 13.76 0.66
CA ALA A 256 -13.47 14.72 -0.29
C ALA A 256 -14.00 13.98 -1.53
N GLU A 257 -15.26 14.19 -1.85
CA GLU A 257 -15.94 13.52 -2.97
C GLU A 257 -16.57 14.53 -3.92
N GLY A 258 -16.01 14.62 -5.13
CA GLY A 258 -16.60 15.34 -6.25
C GLY A 258 -17.45 14.40 -7.10
N LYS A 259 -18.49 14.95 -7.73
CA LYS A 259 -19.45 14.18 -8.54
C LYS A 259 -19.30 14.38 -10.03
N ASP A 260 -19.92 13.48 -10.78
CA ASP A 260 -20.18 13.68 -12.20
C ASP A 260 -21.21 14.80 -12.38
N SER A 261 -21.02 15.62 -13.38
CA SER A 261 -22.03 16.58 -13.77
C SER A 261 -22.36 16.38 -15.26
N THR A 262 -23.57 16.71 -15.64
CA THR A 262 -23.98 16.79 -17.06
C THR A 262 -23.26 17.92 -17.79
N SER A 263 -22.47 18.73 -17.06
CA SER A 263 -21.72 19.87 -17.58
C SER A 263 -20.38 19.44 -18.19
N LYS A 264 -19.76 20.38 -18.90
CA LYS A 264 -18.38 20.27 -19.39
C LYS A 264 -17.35 20.16 -18.26
N TYR A 265 -17.71 20.57 -17.04
CA TYR A 265 -16.83 20.62 -15.89
C TYR A 265 -17.17 19.47 -14.93
N LYS A 266 -16.29 18.49 -14.88
CA LYS A 266 -16.43 17.31 -14.03
C LYS A 266 -15.76 17.58 -12.67
N GLY A 267 -16.31 17.03 -11.59
CA GLY A 267 -15.83 17.31 -10.25
C GLY A 267 -14.55 16.59 -9.88
N CYS A 268 -13.63 17.30 -9.24
CA CYS A 268 -12.49 16.76 -8.53
C CYS A 268 -12.89 16.37 -7.10
N GLY A 269 -12.23 15.38 -6.53
CA GLY A 269 -12.40 15.09 -5.10
C GLY A 269 -11.84 16.22 -4.24
N LEU A 270 -10.54 16.40 -4.28
CA LEU A 270 -9.82 17.48 -3.61
C LEU A 270 -9.01 18.28 -4.65
N ILE A 271 -9.20 19.58 -4.65
CA ILE A 271 -8.38 20.51 -5.45
C ILE A 271 -7.69 21.52 -4.54
N SER A 272 -6.37 21.68 -4.71
CA SER A 272 -5.57 22.63 -3.94
C SER A 272 -4.63 23.43 -4.84
N GLN A 273 -4.37 24.66 -4.47
CA GLN A 273 -3.37 25.51 -5.15
C GLN A 273 -2.02 25.52 -4.42
N ASN A 274 -1.92 24.88 -3.24
CA ASN A 274 -0.73 24.90 -2.40
C ASN A 274 -0.36 23.49 -1.91
N ASN A 275 0.71 23.36 -1.15
CA ASN A 275 1.21 22.09 -0.66
C ASN A 275 0.19 21.33 0.18
N ILE A 276 0.20 20.03 0.01
CA ILE A 276 -0.55 19.07 0.84
C ILE A 276 0.45 18.20 1.58
N THR A 277 0.33 18.15 2.90
CA THR A 277 1.20 17.34 3.76
C THR A 277 0.38 16.42 4.65
N VAL A 278 0.71 15.13 4.63
CA VAL A 278 0.11 14.08 5.46
C VAL A 278 1.20 13.45 6.31
N LYS A 279 1.00 13.39 7.64
CA LYS A 279 1.98 12.86 8.59
C LYS A 279 1.36 11.88 9.59
N GLY A 280 2.20 11.02 10.16
CA GLY A 280 1.79 10.09 11.22
C GLY A 280 0.87 8.99 10.69
N ASN A 281 -0.29 8.82 11.30
CA ASN A 281 -1.32 7.86 10.88
C ASN A 281 -2.49 8.53 10.15
N ALA A 282 -2.35 9.81 9.79
CA ALA A 282 -3.40 10.56 9.13
C ALA A 282 -3.74 9.98 7.75
N ALA A 283 -4.97 10.20 7.28
CA ALA A 283 -5.38 9.68 5.99
C ALA A 283 -6.21 10.68 5.17
N ILE A 284 -5.98 10.65 3.86
CA ILE A 284 -6.82 11.32 2.86
C ILE A 284 -7.50 10.29 1.98
N LYS A 285 -8.80 10.47 1.75
CA LYS A 285 -9.56 9.81 0.69
C LYS A 285 -10.17 10.88 -0.22
N ALA A 286 -9.74 10.92 -1.46
CA ALA A 286 -10.23 11.87 -2.46
C ALA A 286 -10.77 11.13 -3.68
N THR A 287 -12.04 11.31 -3.98
CA THR A 287 -12.70 10.66 -5.11
C THR A 287 -13.32 11.72 -6.01
N GLY A 288 -12.93 11.72 -7.28
CA GLY A 288 -13.45 12.65 -8.26
C GLY A 288 -13.91 11.95 -9.54
N TYR A 289 -14.71 12.63 -10.33
CA TYR A 289 -14.97 12.20 -11.68
C TYR A 289 -13.79 12.60 -12.59
N ASP A 290 -13.35 13.86 -12.51
CA ASP A 290 -12.16 14.34 -13.22
C ASP A 290 -10.89 13.89 -12.48
N VAL A 291 -10.43 14.57 -11.46
CA VAL A 291 -9.23 14.20 -10.69
C VAL A 291 -9.60 13.77 -9.28
N GLY A 292 -8.98 12.71 -8.78
CA GLY A 292 -9.15 12.32 -7.37
C GLY A 292 -8.60 13.41 -6.45
N LEU A 293 -7.29 13.64 -6.50
CA LEU A 293 -6.58 14.67 -5.75
C LEU A 293 -5.69 15.49 -6.69
N SER A 294 -5.89 16.80 -6.74
CA SER A 294 -5.08 17.72 -7.51
C SER A 294 -4.47 18.80 -6.64
N THR A 295 -3.17 19.06 -6.79
CA THR A 295 -2.53 20.24 -6.21
C THR A 295 -1.53 20.87 -7.19
N ALA A 296 -1.54 22.21 -7.27
CA ALA A 296 -0.50 22.94 -7.98
C ALA A 296 0.84 22.94 -7.21
N GLY A 297 0.82 22.68 -5.91
CA GLY A 297 1.98 22.54 -5.05
C GLY A 297 2.52 21.11 -4.99
N ASN A 298 3.25 20.81 -3.92
CA ASN A 298 3.78 19.49 -3.64
C ASN A 298 2.79 18.67 -2.80
N LEU A 299 2.74 17.38 -3.07
CA LEU A 299 2.13 16.38 -2.20
C LEU A 299 3.22 15.64 -1.44
N GLU A 300 3.24 15.76 -0.12
CA GLU A 300 4.12 15.03 0.78
C GLU A 300 3.32 14.13 1.72
N VAL A 301 3.53 12.82 1.63
CA VAL A 301 2.94 11.82 2.52
C VAL A 301 4.07 11.14 3.28
N ASN A 302 4.17 11.39 4.58
CA ASN A 302 5.19 10.80 5.45
C ASN A 302 4.54 10.05 6.61
N GLY A 303 4.24 8.79 6.39
CA GLY A 303 3.36 7.97 7.20
C GLY A 303 1.91 8.08 6.75
N GLY A 304 1.04 7.27 7.36
CA GLY A 304 -0.39 7.28 7.09
C GLY A 304 -0.80 6.70 5.73
N LYS A 305 -1.94 7.18 5.21
CA LYS A 305 -2.55 6.59 4.02
C LYS A 305 -3.14 7.64 3.09
N ILE A 306 -3.00 7.43 1.78
CA ILE A 306 -3.71 8.20 0.76
C ILE A 306 -4.48 7.27 -0.17
N ILE A 307 -5.75 7.58 -0.41
CA ILE A 307 -6.61 6.94 -1.39
C ILE A 307 -7.09 8.03 -2.34
N ALA A 308 -6.73 7.94 -3.62
CA ALA A 308 -7.17 8.91 -4.60
C ALA A 308 -7.69 8.20 -5.86
N LYS A 309 -8.96 8.45 -6.20
CA LYS A 309 -9.62 7.79 -7.32
C LYS A 309 -10.25 8.79 -8.26
N SER A 310 -10.00 8.57 -9.55
CA SER A 310 -10.63 9.31 -10.64
C SER A 310 -11.27 8.34 -11.64
N LYS A 311 -12.37 8.76 -12.24
CA LYS A 311 -13.07 7.99 -13.27
C LYS A 311 -12.59 8.33 -14.68
N ASP A 312 -12.21 9.58 -14.95
CA ASP A 312 -12.01 10.11 -16.31
C ASP A 312 -10.61 10.76 -16.51
N SER A 313 -9.85 10.96 -15.43
CA SER A 313 -8.53 11.61 -15.49
C SER A 313 -7.54 10.97 -14.50
N ASN A 314 -6.68 11.74 -13.87
CA ASN A 314 -5.66 11.25 -12.96
C ASN A 314 -6.20 10.96 -11.56
N GLY A 315 -5.69 9.94 -10.91
CA GLY A 315 -5.95 9.73 -9.48
C GLY A 315 -5.30 10.83 -8.62
N ILE A 316 -4.00 11.08 -8.83
CA ILE A 316 -3.23 12.15 -8.18
C ILE A 316 -2.51 12.99 -9.22
N VAL A 317 -2.59 14.33 -9.08
CA VAL A 317 -1.79 15.32 -9.80
C VAL A 317 -1.13 16.27 -8.82
N ALA A 318 0.21 16.40 -8.88
CA ALA A 318 0.96 17.37 -8.08
C ALA A 318 2.23 17.84 -8.82
N ALA A 319 2.86 18.91 -8.34
CA ALA A 319 4.17 19.32 -8.84
C ALA A 319 5.22 18.25 -8.51
N ASN A 320 5.43 17.99 -7.24
CA ASN A 320 6.20 16.85 -6.77
C ASN A 320 5.32 15.92 -5.92
N VAL A 321 5.45 14.62 -6.13
CA VAL A 321 4.81 13.61 -5.29
C VAL A 321 5.89 12.90 -4.49
N THR A 322 5.82 13.00 -3.17
CA THR A 322 6.70 12.28 -2.24
C THR A 322 5.85 11.40 -1.33
N ILE A 323 6.07 10.08 -1.40
CA ILE A 323 5.38 9.08 -0.56
C ILE A 323 6.45 8.33 0.23
N LYS A 324 6.46 8.50 1.55
CA LYS A 324 7.47 7.95 2.44
C LYS A 324 6.83 7.29 3.66
N ASN A 325 7.29 6.07 4.00
CA ASN A 325 6.77 5.30 5.15
C ASN A 325 5.24 5.18 5.16
N ALA A 326 4.59 5.10 3.99
CA ALA A 326 3.15 5.30 3.83
C ALA A 326 2.51 4.25 2.92
N GLU A 327 1.18 4.23 2.93
CA GLU A 327 0.39 3.48 1.96
C GLU A 327 -0.31 4.43 0.98
N ALA A 328 -0.28 4.09 -0.31
CA ALA A 328 -1.04 4.80 -1.33
C ALA A 328 -1.84 3.83 -2.22
N GLU A 329 -3.12 4.14 -2.42
CA GLU A 329 -4.00 3.48 -3.37
C GLU A 329 -4.51 4.52 -4.36
N VAL A 330 -4.09 4.42 -5.62
CA VAL A 330 -4.34 5.45 -6.62
C VAL A 330 -4.94 4.82 -7.87
N GLU A 331 -6.07 5.32 -8.30
CA GLU A 331 -6.77 4.85 -9.51
C GLU A 331 -7.14 6.03 -10.40
N GLY A 332 -6.83 5.92 -11.69
CA GLY A 332 -7.12 6.96 -12.68
C GLY A 332 -7.35 6.38 -14.07
N TYR A 333 -7.93 7.18 -14.97
CA TYR A 333 -8.05 6.84 -16.39
C TYR A 333 -6.75 7.16 -17.14
N TRP A 334 -6.19 8.36 -16.94
CA TRP A 334 -4.85 8.80 -17.34
C TRP A 334 -3.82 8.31 -16.30
N PRO A 335 -2.57 8.74 -16.27
CA PRO A 335 -1.68 8.28 -15.20
C PRO A 335 -2.33 8.33 -13.83
N ALA A 336 -2.34 7.18 -13.13
CA ALA A 336 -2.96 7.16 -11.80
C ALA A 336 -2.25 8.12 -10.87
N LEU A 337 -0.91 8.08 -10.85
CA LEU A 337 -0.06 8.96 -10.06
C LEU A 337 0.83 9.78 -10.99
N TYR A 338 0.61 11.10 -11.00
CA TYR A 338 1.31 12.06 -11.85
C TYR A 338 2.02 13.14 -11.04
N GLY A 339 3.35 13.21 -11.20
CA GLY A 339 4.17 14.30 -10.66
C GLY A 339 4.78 15.11 -11.79
N SER A 340 4.38 16.37 -11.97
CA SER A 340 4.83 17.18 -13.10
C SER A 340 6.33 17.54 -13.07
N SER A 341 6.97 17.47 -11.88
CA SER A 341 8.40 17.66 -11.70
C SER A 341 9.11 16.39 -11.22
N ALA A 342 8.54 15.64 -10.26
CA ALA A 342 9.11 14.39 -9.80
C ALA A 342 8.12 13.49 -9.07
N VAL A 343 8.41 12.18 -9.05
CA VAL A 343 7.77 11.21 -8.17
C VAL A 343 8.86 10.50 -7.36
N SER A 344 8.74 10.52 -6.04
CA SER A 344 9.64 9.84 -5.10
C SER A 344 8.86 8.95 -4.15
N ILE A 345 9.19 7.65 -4.12
CA ILE A 345 8.53 6.66 -3.26
C ILE A 345 9.60 5.95 -2.45
N GLU A 346 9.50 6.00 -1.12
CA GLU A 346 10.48 5.43 -0.21
C GLU A 346 9.81 4.67 0.94
N ASN A 347 10.28 3.45 1.25
CA ASN A 347 9.78 2.61 2.36
C ASN A 347 8.25 2.49 2.39
N SER A 348 7.61 2.39 1.22
CA SER A 348 6.16 2.57 1.09
C SER A 348 5.53 1.43 0.30
N LYS A 349 4.21 1.29 0.47
CA LYS A 349 3.39 0.40 -0.34
C LYS A 349 2.47 1.23 -1.23
N VAL A 350 2.63 1.12 -2.55
CA VAL A 350 1.85 1.88 -3.52
C VAL A 350 1.16 0.94 -4.49
N THR A 351 -0.16 1.07 -4.58
CA THR A 351 -0.97 0.44 -5.63
C THR A 351 -1.48 1.54 -6.55
N ALA A 352 -1.05 1.52 -7.79
CA ALA A 352 -1.46 2.46 -8.83
C ALA A 352 -2.11 1.70 -9.98
N LYS A 353 -3.31 2.12 -10.39
CA LYS A 353 -4.06 1.51 -11.49
C LYS A 353 -4.53 2.58 -12.46
N ALA A 354 -4.19 2.42 -13.74
CA ALA A 354 -4.54 3.36 -14.81
C ALA A 354 -5.00 2.65 -16.08
N ASN A 355 -5.61 3.42 -17.00
CA ASN A 355 -5.81 3.00 -18.39
C ASN A 355 -4.72 3.59 -19.32
N ASP A 356 -3.70 4.19 -18.74
CA ASP A 356 -2.47 4.66 -19.36
C ASP A 356 -1.30 4.25 -18.46
N VAL A 357 -0.24 5.00 -18.31
CA VAL A 357 0.88 4.74 -17.40
C VAL A 357 0.42 4.82 -15.94
N ALA A 358 0.70 3.81 -15.13
CA ALA A 358 0.23 3.83 -13.74
C ALA A 358 0.95 4.88 -12.88
N ILE A 359 2.28 5.01 -13.01
CA ILE A 359 3.11 6.01 -12.30
C ILE A 359 3.92 6.79 -13.32
N TYR A 360 3.73 8.10 -13.40
CA TYR A 360 4.36 8.94 -14.41
C TYR A 360 4.93 10.26 -13.88
N SER A 361 6.10 10.61 -14.38
CA SER A 361 6.65 11.96 -14.32
C SER A 361 7.34 12.33 -15.65
N PRO A 362 7.10 13.54 -16.19
CA PRO A 362 7.89 14.05 -17.32
C PRO A 362 9.36 14.32 -16.94
N ASP A 363 9.70 14.33 -15.66
CA ASP A 363 11.07 14.39 -15.17
C ASP A 363 11.46 13.03 -14.56
N LYS A 364 11.63 12.89 -13.27
CA LYS A 364 12.21 11.71 -12.63
C LYS A 364 11.23 10.91 -11.80
N VAL A 365 11.42 9.59 -11.81
CA VAL A 365 10.77 8.67 -10.88
C VAL A 365 11.85 7.94 -10.07
N ALA A 366 11.80 8.04 -8.75
CA ALA A 366 12.70 7.34 -7.82
C ALA A 366 11.91 6.43 -6.87
N ILE A 367 12.28 5.15 -6.80
CA ILE A 367 11.62 4.16 -5.97
C ILE A 367 12.67 3.44 -5.14
N THR A 368 12.53 3.49 -3.82
CA THR A 368 13.49 2.89 -2.89
C THR A 368 12.78 2.10 -1.78
N ASN A 369 13.26 0.88 -1.50
CA ASN A 369 12.78 0.00 -0.43
C ASN A 369 11.24 -0.11 -0.35
N SER A 370 10.57 -0.23 -1.50
CA SER A 370 9.12 -0.11 -1.59
C SER A 370 8.46 -1.30 -2.29
N ILE A 371 7.18 -1.50 -2.01
CA ILE A 371 6.34 -2.47 -2.72
C ILE A 371 5.43 -1.69 -3.65
N ILE A 372 5.57 -1.91 -4.95
CA ILE A 372 4.80 -1.23 -5.98
C ILE A 372 3.97 -2.24 -6.76
N LYS A 373 2.68 -1.97 -6.88
CA LYS A 373 1.80 -2.65 -7.83
C LYS A 373 1.25 -1.62 -8.81
N ALA A 374 1.82 -1.61 -10.00
CA ALA A 374 1.47 -0.66 -11.06
C ALA A 374 0.72 -1.41 -12.18
N THR A 375 -0.58 -1.17 -12.28
CA THR A 375 -1.46 -1.83 -13.25
C THR A 375 -1.78 -0.89 -14.40
N SER A 376 -1.38 -1.29 -15.59
CA SER A 376 -1.64 -0.59 -16.86
C SER A 376 -2.18 -1.61 -17.88
N PRO A 377 -2.95 -1.19 -18.91
CA PRO A 377 -3.37 -2.09 -19.97
C PRO A 377 -2.19 -2.47 -20.87
N ASP A 378 -2.38 -3.47 -21.73
CA ASP A 378 -1.44 -3.84 -22.79
C ASP A 378 -1.18 -2.63 -23.70
N GLY A 379 0.08 -2.42 -24.09
CA GLY A 379 0.53 -1.27 -24.86
C GLY A 379 0.89 -0.04 -24.03
N CYS A 380 0.79 -0.11 -22.69
CA CYS A 380 1.19 0.97 -21.80
C CYS A 380 2.24 0.50 -20.80
N ASP A 381 3.07 1.43 -20.34
CA ASP A 381 4.10 1.14 -19.34
C ASP A 381 3.53 1.17 -17.92
N GLY A 382 4.09 0.38 -17.03
CA GLY A 382 3.73 0.46 -15.61
C GLY A 382 4.25 1.74 -14.95
N ILE A 383 5.51 2.10 -15.24
CA ILE A 383 6.23 3.21 -14.60
C ILE A 383 7.04 3.98 -15.66
N ARG A 384 6.93 5.30 -15.68
CA ARG A 384 7.67 6.17 -16.62
C ARG A 384 8.20 7.43 -15.94
N GLY A 385 9.52 7.64 -16.05
CA GLY A 385 10.19 8.91 -15.79
C GLY A 385 10.96 9.33 -17.03
N ASN A 386 10.53 10.38 -17.76
CA ASN A 386 11.13 10.72 -19.06
C ASN A 386 12.60 11.18 -18.94
N ASN A 387 13.00 11.76 -17.81
CA ASN A 387 14.39 12.17 -17.54
C ASN A 387 15.08 11.24 -16.53
N GLY A 388 14.59 10.02 -16.39
CA GLY A 388 15.21 8.93 -15.64
C GLY A 388 14.29 8.28 -14.63
N THR A 389 14.47 6.96 -14.51
CA THR A 389 13.83 6.12 -13.50
C THR A 389 14.92 5.39 -12.71
N THR A 390 14.88 5.49 -11.38
CA THR A 390 15.81 4.76 -10.50
C THR A 390 15.03 3.87 -9.53
N VAL A 391 15.51 2.62 -9.35
CA VAL A 391 14.87 1.64 -8.48
C VAL A 391 15.93 0.97 -7.62
N SER A 392 15.72 0.90 -6.32
CA SER A 392 16.60 0.16 -5.40
C SER A 392 15.82 -0.52 -4.28
N GLY A 393 16.24 -1.73 -3.89
CA GLY A 393 15.70 -2.47 -2.76
C GLY A 393 14.20 -2.76 -2.84
N SER A 394 13.58 -2.75 -4.03
CA SER A 394 12.13 -2.70 -4.17
C SER A 394 11.55 -3.96 -4.82
N TRP A 395 10.30 -4.24 -4.45
CA TRP A 395 9.46 -5.27 -5.08
C TRP A 395 8.44 -4.59 -5.98
N ILE A 396 8.55 -4.80 -7.30
CA ILE A 396 7.72 -4.13 -8.29
C ILE A 396 6.93 -5.15 -9.11
N GLU A 397 5.62 -5.00 -9.15
CA GLU A 397 4.69 -5.74 -9.98
C GLU A 397 4.04 -4.79 -10.98
N THR A 398 4.19 -5.07 -12.27
CA THR A 398 3.51 -4.36 -13.34
C THR A 398 2.70 -5.31 -14.20
N SER A 399 1.64 -4.83 -14.83
CA SER A 399 0.78 -5.60 -15.76
C SER A 399 0.74 -4.94 -17.09
N GLY A 400 1.47 -4.14 -17.59
CA GLY A 400 1.54 -3.61 -18.95
C GLY A 400 2.50 -4.41 -19.83
N ASP A 401 2.72 -3.97 -21.04
CA ASP A 401 3.67 -4.60 -21.96
C ASP A 401 5.10 -4.49 -21.44
N GLU A 402 5.44 -3.38 -20.79
CA GLU A 402 6.75 -3.15 -20.20
C GLU A 402 6.64 -2.62 -18.76
N THR A 403 7.59 -3.00 -17.90
CA THR A 403 7.68 -2.45 -16.56
C THR A 403 8.03 -0.96 -16.60
N PHE A 404 8.90 -0.57 -17.52
CA PHE A 404 9.37 0.80 -17.73
C PHE A 404 9.33 1.15 -19.21
N ALA A 405 8.93 2.37 -19.52
CA ALA A 405 8.89 2.90 -20.90
C ALA A 405 10.26 2.88 -21.61
N ASP A 406 11.29 3.21 -20.85
CA ASP A 406 12.69 3.19 -21.28
C ASP A 406 13.49 2.37 -20.27
N ALA A 407 14.68 1.91 -20.68
CA ALA A 407 15.59 1.25 -19.73
C ALA A 407 15.85 2.21 -18.56
N PRO A 408 15.56 1.80 -17.31
CA PRO A 408 15.79 2.67 -16.16
C PRO A 408 17.28 3.00 -16.01
N ASP A 409 17.59 4.19 -15.50
CA ASP A 409 18.96 4.66 -15.28
C ASP A 409 19.74 3.72 -14.38
N SER A 410 19.10 3.20 -13.36
CA SER A 410 19.63 2.16 -12.50
C SER A 410 18.56 1.31 -11.82
N ILE A 411 18.82 0.01 -11.74
CA ILE A 411 18.05 -0.91 -10.90
C ILE A 411 19.04 -1.70 -10.07
N THR A 412 18.89 -1.67 -8.75
CA THR A 412 19.74 -2.42 -7.83
C THR A 412 18.89 -3.17 -6.80
N ASP A 413 19.34 -4.36 -6.43
CA ASP A 413 18.82 -5.14 -5.29
C ASP A 413 17.29 -5.26 -5.26
N SER A 414 16.66 -5.52 -6.40
CA SER A 414 15.20 -5.44 -6.57
C SER A 414 14.62 -6.71 -7.22
N VAL A 415 13.32 -6.89 -7.04
CA VAL A 415 12.51 -7.87 -7.77
C VAL A 415 11.55 -7.14 -8.69
N LEU A 416 11.54 -7.52 -9.96
CA LEU A 416 10.67 -6.93 -10.98
C LEU A 416 9.80 -8.00 -11.62
N PHE A 417 8.49 -7.82 -11.55
CA PHE A 417 7.51 -8.57 -12.33
C PHE A 417 7.00 -7.72 -13.50
N ASN A 418 7.05 -8.30 -14.68
CA ASN A 418 6.30 -7.83 -15.83
C ASN A 418 5.19 -8.86 -16.13
N GLY A 419 3.96 -8.49 -15.89
CA GLY A 419 2.83 -9.41 -15.89
C GLY A 419 3.05 -10.55 -14.90
N LYS A 420 3.05 -11.78 -15.41
CA LYS A 420 3.19 -13.00 -14.58
C LYS A 420 4.62 -13.47 -14.38
N THR A 421 5.61 -12.81 -14.99
CA THR A 421 7.02 -13.24 -14.95
C THR A 421 7.87 -12.23 -14.21
N GLY A 422 8.51 -12.68 -13.14
CA GLY A 422 9.41 -11.90 -12.30
C GLY A 422 10.85 -12.35 -12.36
N LYS A 423 11.75 -11.42 -12.13
CA LYS A 423 13.20 -11.65 -12.04
C LYS A 423 13.81 -10.90 -10.87
N THR A 424 14.83 -11.47 -10.26
CA THR A 424 15.65 -10.84 -9.23
C THR A 424 16.84 -10.11 -9.85
N ILE A 425 17.18 -8.95 -9.32
CA ILE A 425 18.34 -8.14 -9.68
C ILE A 425 19.14 -7.88 -8.40
N GLY A 426 20.42 -8.23 -8.38
CA GLY A 426 21.29 -8.05 -7.22
C GLY A 426 20.87 -8.87 -5.99
N ASN A 427 21.14 -8.34 -4.81
CA ASN A 427 20.84 -8.99 -3.53
C ASN A 427 19.64 -8.33 -2.86
N HIS A 428 18.45 -8.81 -3.21
CA HIS A 428 17.20 -8.21 -2.75
C HIS A 428 16.82 -8.67 -1.33
N GLN A 429 16.60 -7.70 -0.46
CA GLN A 429 15.95 -7.89 0.82
C GLN A 429 14.51 -7.39 0.72
N ILE A 430 13.51 -8.24 0.98
CA ILE A 430 12.11 -7.82 0.79
C ILE A 430 11.75 -6.65 1.73
N PRO A 431 11.19 -5.55 1.21
CA PRO A 431 10.92 -4.36 2.02
C PRO A 431 9.68 -4.50 2.93
N GLY A 432 8.86 -5.49 2.68
CA GLY A 432 7.63 -5.78 3.43
C GLY A 432 7.12 -7.18 3.14
N ASP A 433 5.90 -7.49 3.54
CA ASP A 433 5.26 -8.76 3.21
C ASP A 433 4.94 -8.80 1.71
N VAL A 434 5.38 -9.86 1.02
CA VAL A 434 5.21 -10.05 -0.42
C VAL A 434 4.64 -11.43 -0.73
N THR A 435 3.93 -11.52 -1.86
CA THR A 435 3.32 -12.77 -2.32
C THR A 435 3.63 -12.99 -3.80
N VAL A 436 4.09 -14.18 -4.13
CA VAL A 436 4.10 -14.68 -5.51
C VAL A 436 2.80 -15.41 -5.76
N GLU A 437 1.91 -14.82 -6.57
CA GLU A 437 0.57 -15.35 -6.80
C GLU A 437 0.59 -16.65 -7.62
N LYS A 438 -0.51 -17.42 -7.59
CA LYS A 438 -0.61 -18.78 -8.17
C LYS A 438 -0.17 -18.88 -9.63
N ASP A 439 -0.44 -17.85 -10.41
CA ASP A 439 -0.12 -17.85 -11.84
C ASP A 439 1.22 -17.18 -12.16
N MET A 440 1.93 -16.72 -11.14
CA MET A 440 3.20 -16.01 -11.32
C MET A 440 4.39 -16.95 -11.28
N LYS A 441 5.43 -16.56 -11.99
CA LYS A 441 6.74 -17.22 -11.98
C LYS A 441 7.83 -16.21 -11.60
N LEU A 442 8.65 -16.56 -10.60
CA LEU A 442 9.81 -15.77 -10.20
C LEU A 442 11.10 -16.54 -10.52
N ASP A 443 12.02 -15.90 -11.26
CA ASP A 443 13.37 -16.40 -11.54
C ASP A 443 14.38 -15.69 -10.62
N ILE A 444 15.01 -16.45 -9.73
CA ILE A 444 16.14 -16.00 -8.92
C ILE A 444 17.40 -16.43 -9.65
N ALA A 445 17.94 -15.52 -10.47
CA ALA A 445 19.05 -15.79 -11.36
C ALA A 445 20.34 -16.15 -10.60
N LYS A 446 21.29 -16.76 -11.29
CA LYS A 446 22.63 -16.99 -10.74
C LYS A 446 23.26 -15.67 -10.29
N ASP A 447 23.98 -15.69 -9.18
CA ASP A 447 24.64 -14.53 -8.57
C ASP A 447 23.67 -13.45 -8.04
N THR A 448 22.38 -13.79 -7.89
CA THR A 448 21.39 -12.95 -7.20
C THR A 448 20.80 -13.65 -5.98
N SER A 449 20.19 -12.87 -5.09
CA SER A 449 19.59 -13.44 -3.87
C SER A 449 18.29 -12.74 -3.48
N ILE A 450 17.43 -13.50 -2.77
CA ILE A 450 16.32 -12.95 -1.99
C ILE A 450 16.53 -13.31 -0.54
N THR A 451 16.40 -12.32 0.35
CA THR A 451 16.42 -12.49 1.80
C THR A 451 15.11 -12.01 2.41
N VAL A 452 14.52 -12.82 3.29
CA VAL A 452 13.34 -12.47 4.08
C VAL A 452 13.78 -11.97 5.45
N PRO A 453 13.67 -10.67 5.75
CA PRO A 453 14.12 -10.09 7.03
C PRO A 453 13.26 -10.52 8.22
N ASP A 454 13.73 -10.20 9.44
CA ASP A 454 12.94 -10.33 10.68
C ASP A 454 11.55 -9.66 10.54
N LYS A 455 10.51 -10.33 11.04
CA LYS A 455 9.09 -9.89 11.01
C LYS A 455 8.51 -9.65 9.63
N LYS A 456 9.15 -10.13 8.56
CA LYS A 456 8.59 -10.07 7.21
C LYS A 456 8.16 -11.45 6.75
N THR A 457 7.16 -11.48 5.87
CA THR A 457 6.59 -12.72 5.34
C THR A 457 6.74 -12.76 3.82
N PHE A 458 7.30 -13.86 3.34
CA PHE A 458 7.31 -14.22 1.94
C PHE A 458 6.33 -15.37 1.72
N THR A 459 5.31 -15.17 0.89
CA THR A 459 4.30 -16.19 0.56
C THR A 459 4.44 -16.63 -0.90
N ASN A 460 4.54 -17.93 -1.13
CA ASN A 460 4.62 -18.51 -2.46
C ASN A 460 3.43 -19.40 -2.78
N HIS A 461 2.56 -18.94 -3.68
CA HIS A 461 1.50 -19.71 -4.31
C HIS A 461 1.84 -20.05 -5.78
N GLY A 462 2.88 -19.42 -6.34
CA GLY A 462 3.29 -19.54 -7.73
C GLY A 462 4.46 -20.50 -7.95
N LYS A 463 5.25 -20.25 -8.97
CA LYS A 463 6.45 -21.02 -9.30
C LYS A 463 7.70 -20.19 -9.10
N ILE A 464 8.69 -20.74 -8.37
CA ILE A 464 9.98 -20.06 -8.16
C ILE A 464 11.10 -20.96 -8.69
N ASP A 465 11.94 -20.41 -9.57
CA ASP A 465 13.15 -21.05 -10.10
C ASP A 465 14.36 -20.43 -9.41
N VAL A 466 15.02 -21.20 -8.51
CA VAL A 466 16.15 -20.72 -7.71
C VAL A 466 17.46 -21.22 -8.32
N LYS A 467 18.13 -20.36 -9.08
CA LYS A 467 19.51 -20.58 -9.56
C LYS A 467 20.54 -19.83 -8.72
N GLY A 468 20.12 -18.78 -8.06
CA GLY A 468 20.88 -18.00 -7.09
C GLY A 468 20.68 -18.49 -5.65
N SER A 469 20.37 -17.61 -4.72
CA SER A 469 20.09 -18.00 -3.34
C SER A 469 18.79 -17.42 -2.81
N PHE A 470 18.13 -18.19 -1.94
CA PHE A 470 16.95 -17.78 -1.16
C PHE A 470 17.20 -18.08 0.31
N ALA A 471 17.09 -17.07 1.15
CA ALA A 471 17.36 -17.16 2.58
C ALA A 471 16.31 -16.41 3.41
N LYS A 472 16.21 -16.74 4.69
CA LYS A 472 15.47 -15.96 5.68
C LYS A 472 16.33 -15.70 6.89
N GLU A 473 16.16 -14.54 7.50
CA GLU A 473 16.73 -14.21 8.80
C GLU A 473 15.94 -14.88 9.94
N ASP A 474 16.52 -14.91 11.14
CA ASP A 474 15.78 -15.33 12.33
C ASP A 474 14.56 -14.42 12.55
N GLY A 475 13.36 -15.02 12.66
CA GLY A 475 12.10 -14.27 12.74
C GLY A 475 11.45 -13.96 11.41
N GLY A 476 12.13 -14.12 10.27
CA GLY A 476 11.51 -14.08 8.95
C GLY A 476 10.60 -15.29 8.70
N THR A 477 9.48 -15.11 8.01
CA THR A 477 8.50 -16.17 7.72
C THR A 477 8.45 -16.48 6.23
N VAL A 478 8.47 -17.78 5.89
CA VAL A 478 8.31 -18.27 4.52
C VAL A 478 7.15 -19.26 4.49
N ILE A 479 6.15 -18.99 3.67
CA ILE A 479 4.97 -19.83 3.46
C ILE A 479 4.97 -20.29 2.01
N CYS A 480 4.90 -21.60 1.76
CA CYS A 480 4.80 -22.17 0.43
C CYS A 480 3.62 -23.14 0.34
N ASP A 481 2.65 -22.81 -0.50
CA ASP A 481 1.61 -23.73 -0.94
C ASP A 481 2.01 -24.43 -2.26
N SER A 482 2.96 -23.83 -2.97
CA SER A 482 3.57 -24.38 -4.18
C SER A 482 5.06 -24.61 -3.94
N HIS A 483 5.50 -25.84 -4.16
CA HIS A 483 6.90 -26.23 -3.97
C HIS A 483 7.61 -26.39 -5.32
N SER A 484 8.88 -26.02 -5.38
CA SER A 484 9.71 -26.15 -6.58
C SER A 484 11.19 -26.34 -6.23
N GLY A 485 11.94 -26.89 -7.18
CA GLY A 485 13.34 -27.18 -7.03
C GLY A 485 13.63 -28.49 -6.29
N GLY A 486 14.91 -28.74 -6.05
CA GLY A 486 15.39 -30.01 -5.52
C GLY A 486 15.15 -31.19 -6.45
N THR A 487 15.69 -32.34 -6.09
CA THR A 487 15.55 -33.59 -6.84
C THR A 487 15.18 -34.70 -5.87
N ALA A 488 14.11 -35.43 -6.16
CA ALA A 488 13.79 -36.65 -5.41
C ALA A 488 14.78 -37.76 -5.78
N THR A 489 15.18 -38.56 -4.80
CA THR A 489 15.97 -39.77 -5.01
C THR A 489 15.14 -41.01 -4.73
N CYS A 490 15.75 -42.17 -4.90
CA CYS A 490 15.08 -43.46 -4.64
C CYS A 490 14.65 -43.65 -3.17
N VAL A 491 15.13 -42.81 -2.25
CA VAL A 491 14.82 -42.91 -0.80
C VAL A 491 14.38 -41.58 -0.17
N LYS A 492 14.61 -40.46 -0.85
CA LYS A 492 14.31 -39.12 -0.33
C LYS A 492 13.40 -38.37 -1.28
N LYS A 493 12.44 -37.65 -0.73
CA LYS A 493 11.61 -36.71 -1.46
C LYS A 493 12.41 -35.50 -1.91
N ALA A 494 11.93 -34.78 -2.92
CA ALA A 494 12.51 -33.50 -3.29
C ALA A 494 12.38 -32.49 -2.13
N THR A 495 13.38 -31.64 -1.96
CA THR A 495 13.36 -30.55 -0.97
C THR A 495 13.15 -29.24 -1.70
N CYS A 496 12.11 -28.49 -1.30
CA CYS A 496 11.82 -27.19 -1.88
C CYS A 496 12.98 -26.21 -1.69
N ASP A 497 13.42 -25.56 -2.76
CA ASP A 497 14.55 -24.61 -2.71
C ASP A 497 14.22 -23.35 -1.90
N VAL A 498 12.93 -23.02 -1.75
CA VAL A 498 12.44 -21.83 -1.04
C VAL A 498 12.20 -22.11 0.45
N CYS A 499 11.26 -22.99 0.78
CA CYS A 499 10.85 -23.22 2.17
C CYS A 499 11.59 -24.39 2.87
N LYS A 500 12.42 -25.12 2.12
CA LYS A 500 13.20 -26.29 2.60
C LYS A 500 12.34 -27.46 3.08
N ALA A 501 11.03 -27.46 2.81
CA ALA A 501 10.16 -28.59 3.09
C ALA A 501 10.34 -29.70 2.06
N GLU A 502 10.24 -30.96 2.51
CA GLU A 502 10.14 -32.10 1.60
C GLU A 502 8.76 -32.14 0.93
N TYR A 503 8.71 -32.47 -0.36
CA TYR A 503 7.47 -32.51 -1.11
C TYR A 503 7.48 -33.56 -2.23
N GLY A 504 6.30 -33.88 -2.77
CA GLY A 504 6.15 -34.88 -3.82
C GLY A 504 6.40 -36.32 -3.33
N ASP A 505 6.65 -37.22 -4.28
CA ASP A 505 7.01 -38.59 -4.00
C ASP A 505 8.50 -38.83 -4.26
N ILE A 506 9.05 -39.92 -3.73
CA ILE A 506 10.41 -40.38 -4.06
C ILE A 506 10.46 -40.76 -5.53
N ASP A 507 11.60 -40.57 -6.17
CA ASP A 507 11.86 -41.07 -7.52
C ASP A 507 12.61 -42.41 -7.41
N ALA A 508 11.87 -43.50 -7.47
CA ALA A 508 12.42 -44.84 -7.36
C ALA A 508 13.45 -45.18 -8.44
N SER A 509 13.51 -44.39 -9.53
CA SER A 509 14.47 -44.58 -10.63
C SER A 509 15.72 -43.71 -10.51
N ASN A 510 15.70 -42.69 -9.64
CA ASN A 510 16.84 -41.79 -9.46
C ASN A 510 17.80 -42.32 -8.37
N HIS A 511 18.79 -43.07 -8.81
CA HIS A 511 19.83 -43.63 -7.95
C HIS A 511 21.09 -42.76 -8.00
N GLU A 512 21.18 -41.77 -7.14
CA GLU A 512 22.32 -40.88 -7.06
C GLU A 512 23.56 -41.63 -6.53
N GLY A 513 24.69 -41.53 -7.21
CA GLY A 513 25.96 -42.08 -6.73
C GLY A 513 26.08 -43.61 -6.81
N LEU A 514 25.56 -44.25 -7.87
CA LEU A 514 25.75 -45.70 -8.10
C LEU A 514 27.23 -46.06 -8.05
N LYS A 515 27.58 -47.00 -7.18
CA LYS A 515 28.94 -47.60 -7.12
C LYS A 515 29.07 -48.68 -8.16
N HIS A 516 30.08 -48.55 -8.99
CA HIS A 516 30.45 -49.55 -9.98
C HIS A 516 31.33 -50.66 -9.36
N VAL A 517 30.97 -51.89 -9.59
CA VAL A 517 31.77 -53.08 -9.24
C VAL A 517 32.11 -53.83 -10.50
N GLU A 518 33.41 -53.87 -10.81
CA GLU A 518 33.92 -54.58 -11.98
C GLU A 518 33.74 -56.09 -11.89
N ALA A 519 33.53 -56.76 -13.03
CA ALA A 519 33.42 -58.19 -13.08
C ALA A 519 34.70 -58.88 -12.59
N LYS A 520 34.58 -59.89 -11.77
CA LYS A 520 35.64 -60.73 -11.28
C LYS A 520 35.32 -62.19 -11.58
N ALA A 521 36.26 -62.85 -12.24
CA ALA A 521 36.10 -64.27 -12.56
C ALA A 521 36.12 -65.11 -11.25
N ALA A 522 35.24 -66.14 -11.19
CA ALA A 522 35.30 -67.13 -10.11
C ALA A 522 36.53 -68.01 -10.23
N THR A 523 37.09 -68.44 -9.12
CA THR A 523 38.17 -69.41 -9.02
C THR A 523 37.67 -70.65 -8.24
N LYS A 524 38.49 -71.68 -8.09
CA LYS A 524 38.16 -72.84 -7.27
C LYS A 524 37.97 -72.52 -5.78
N ASP A 525 38.67 -71.45 -5.31
CA ASP A 525 38.71 -71.07 -3.91
C ASP A 525 37.81 -69.89 -3.56
N GLN A 526 37.50 -69.05 -4.54
CA GLN A 526 36.75 -67.79 -4.35
C GLN A 526 35.66 -67.69 -5.40
N GLU A 527 34.51 -67.17 -4.98
CA GLU A 527 33.41 -66.74 -5.85
C GLU A 527 33.86 -65.53 -6.69
N GLY A 528 33.31 -65.42 -7.85
CA GLY A 528 33.40 -64.28 -8.73
C GLY A 528 32.15 -63.41 -8.64
N ASN A 529 32.16 -62.33 -9.38
CA ASN A 529 30.95 -61.52 -9.58
C ASN A 529 30.86 -61.07 -11.07
N ILE A 530 29.62 -60.86 -11.50
CA ILE A 530 29.40 -60.12 -12.77
C ILE A 530 29.70 -58.65 -12.57
N GLU A 531 29.83 -57.87 -13.63
CA GLU A 531 29.83 -56.42 -13.56
C GLU A 531 28.45 -55.93 -13.11
N TYR A 532 28.41 -55.05 -12.10
CA TYR A 532 27.15 -54.50 -11.61
C TYR A 532 27.34 -53.11 -10.95
N TRP A 533 26.21 -52.40 -10.76
CA TRP A 533 26.15 -51.16 -10.05
C TRP A 533 25.30 -51.32 -8.80
N TYR A 534 25.65 -50.64 -7.74
CA TYR A 534 24.99 -50.77 -6.44
C TYR A 534 24.66 -49.41 -5.86
N CYS A 535 23.44 -49.21 -5.46
CA CYS A 535 22.96 -48.01 -4.75
C CYS A 535 23.06 -48.21 -3.24
N GLU A 536 23.93 -47.45 -2.57
CA GLU A 536 24.10 -47.57 -1.12
C GLU A 536 22.88 -47.10 -0.34
N GLU A 537 22.12 -46.14 -0.88
CA GLU A 537 20.97 -45.57 -0.20
C GLU A 537 19.78 -46.52 -0.17
N CYS A 538 19.37 -47.12 -1.28
CA CYS A 538 18.23 -48.01 -1.32
C CYS A 538 18.59 -49.52 -1.25
N GLY A 539 19.89 -49.86 -1.31
CA GLY A 539 20.38 -51.22 -1.22
C GLY A 539 20.16 -52.07 -2.46
N LYS A 540 19.78 -51.51 -3.59
CA LYS A 540 19.48 -52.20 -4.84
C LYS A 540 20.73 -52.36 -5.73
N TYR A 541 20.69 -53.44 -6.53
CA TYR A 541 21.74 -53.81 -7.47
C TYR A 541 21.21 -53.70 -8.91
N PHE A 542 22.07 -53.32 -9.84
CA PHE A 542 21.69 -53.04 -11.23
C PHE A 542 22.72 -53.64 -12.19
N ALA A 543 22.25 -54.14 -13.32
CA ALA A 543 23.07 -54.68 -14.38
C ALA A 543 23.59 -53.59 -15.35
N ASP A 544 23.22 -52.34 -15.17
CA ASP A 544 23.63 -51.21 -16.03
C ASP A 544 23.95 -49.95 -15.22
N LYS A 545 24.77 -49.10 -15.81
CA LYS A 545 25.21 -47.83 -15.23
C LYS A 545 24.07 -46.81 -14.99
N ALA A 546 22.98 -46.92 -15.70
CA ALA A 546 21.83 -46.02 -15.57
C ALA A 546 20.95 -46.35 -14.35
N GLY A 547 21.11 -47.54 -13.76
CA GLY A 547 20.26 -48.02 -12.66
C GLY A 547 18.82 -48.40 -13.10
N GLU A 548 18.67 -48.77 -14.38
CA GLU A 548 17.34 -49.09 -14.93
C GLU A 548 17.03 -50.61 -14.86
N LYS A 549 18.06 -51.46 -14.83
CA LYS A 549 17.90 -52.92 -14.82
C LYS A 549 18.25 -53.48 -13.45
N GLU A 550 17.24 -53.48 -12.55
CA GLU A 550 17.41 -54.06 -11.22
C GLU A 550 17.65 -55.57 -11.30
N ILE A 551 18.60 -56.09 -10.54
CA ILE A 551 18.95 -57.50 -10.40
C ILE A 551 18.99 -57.86 -8.90
N ALA A 552 18.75 -59.12 -8.57
CA ALA A 552 18.90 -59.57 -7.20
C ALA A 552 20.36 -59.63 -6.79
N GLN A 553 20.67 -59.35 -5.53
CA GLN A 553 22.06 -59.48 -5.02
C GLN A 553 22.67 -60.84 -5.32
N ALA A 554 21.88 -61.89 -5.23
CA ALA A 554 22.35 -63.27 -5.50
C ALA A 554 22.79 -63.45 -6.96
N ASP A 555 22.19 -62.68 -7.90
CA ASP A 555 22.52 -62.77 -9.33
C ASP A 555 23.84 -62.08 -9.66
N THR A 556 24.39 -61.30 -8.74
CA THR A 556 25.72 -60.67 -8.92
C THR A 556 26.88 -61.65 -8.72
N VAL A 557 26.60 -62.79 -8.03
CA VAL A 557 27.64 -63.72 -7.62
C VAL A 557 27.80 -64.84 -8.65
N ILE A 558 29.05 -65.09 -9.04
CA ILE A 558 29.43 -66.22 -9.84
C ILE A 558 29.99 -67.30 -8.90
N ALA A 559 29.30 -68.46 -8.85
CA ALA A 559 29.71 -69.55 -7.94
C ALA A 559 31.14 -70.07 -8.23
N LYS A 560 31.80 -70.56 -7.23
CA LYS A 560 33.13 -71.16 -7.32
C LYS A 560 33.17 -72.25 -8.39
N LEU A 561 34.27 -72.32 -9.09
CA LEU A 561 34.49 -73.42 -10.05
C LEU A 561 34.56 -74.75 -9.30
N PRO A 562 34.00 -75.84 -9.92
CA PRO A 562 34.03 -77.16 -9.29
C PRO A 562 35.48 -77.63 -9.09
N ALA A 563 35.76 -78.33 -7.99
CA ALA A 563 37.05 -78.94 -7.75
C ALA A 563 37.28 -80.02 -8.80
N ASP A 564 38.53 -80.14 -9.32
CA ASP A 564 38.90 -81.23 -10.23
C ASP A 564 38.51 -82.56 -9.57
N PRO A 565 37.84 -83.47 -10.32
CA PRO A 565 37.61 -84.80 -9.79
C PRO A 565 38.98 -85.46 -9.47
N ALA A 566 39.14 -85.97 -8.23
CA ALA A 566 40.34 -86.71 -7.83
C ALA A 566 40.61 -87.83 -8.80
N ALA A 567 41.84 -87.86 -9.33
CA ALA A 567 42.30 -88.94 -10.21
C ALA A 567 42.32 -90.27 -9.42
N ASP A 568 41.33 -91.13 -9.68
CA ASP A 568 41.34 -92.51 -9.19
C ASP A 568 42.26 -93.34 -10.08
N GLN A 569 43.42 -93.70 -9.52
CA GLN A 569 44.33 -94.65 -10.14
C GLN A 569 43.75 -96.05 -9.97
N ASN A 570 43.23 -96.69 -11.02
CA ASN A 570 43.52 -98.10 -11.20
C ASN A 570 43.39 -98.60 -12.67
N ALA A 571 44.37 -99.45 -13.01
CA ALA A 571 44.78 -99.95 -14.24
C ALA A 571 43.74 -100.74 -15.09
N GLY A 572 43.95 -100.73 -16.40
CA GLY A 572 43.49 -101.92 -17.22
C GLY A 572 43.20 -101.65 -18.72
N THR A 573 44.28 -101.67 -19.53
CA THR A 573 44.37 -102.17 -20.91
C THR A 573 43.23 -102.12 -21.93
N LYS A 574 43.58 -101.57 -23.07
CA LYS A 574 43.37 -101.96 -24.48
C LYS A 574 42.54 -101.01 -25.37
N LYS A 575 43.31 -100.41 -26.26
CA LYS A 575 43.08 -100.27 -27.71
C LYS A 575 41.69 -100.00 -28.30
N LYS A 576 41.51 -98.89 -28.97
CA LYS A 576 41.60 -98.76 -30.43
C LYS A 576 40.94 -97.45 -30.88
N ASP A 577 41.69 -96.77 -31.72
CA ASP A 577 41.34 -95.88 -32.79
C ASP A 577 39.94 -95.26 -32.85
N SER A 578 39.78 -93.94 -32.79
CA SER A 578 39.55 -93.14 -33.99
C SER A 578 39.10 -91.71 -33.60
N SER A 579 39.65 -90.80 -34.38
CA SER A 579 39.19 -89.41 -34.71
C SER A 579 38.82 -88.46 -33.61
N ALA A 580 39.54 -87.36 -33.64
CA ALA A 580 39.24 -86.10 -32.94
C ALA A 580 37.88 -85.57 -33.26
N SER A 581 37.10 -85.34 -32.20
CA SER A 581 35.95 -84.48 -32.26
C SER A 581 36.24 -83.29 -31.33
N THR A 582 36.66 -82.21 -31.93
CA THR A 582 36.65 -80.91 -31.28
C THR A 582 35.22 -80.38 -31.24
N GLY A 583 34.60 -80.51 -30.12
CA GLY A 583 33.27 -79.94 -29.82
C GLY A 583 33.35 -79.27 -28.46
N ASP A 584 33.62 -77.98 -28.44
CA ASP A 584 33.50 -77.15 -27.28
C ASP A 584 32.02 -76.79 -27.09
N ASP A 585 31.33 -77.57 -26.25
CA ASP A 585 29.88 -77.40 -25.98
C ASP A 585 29.57 -76.52 -24.77
N SER A 586 30.51 -75.74 -24.27
CA SER A 586 30.30 -75.05 -22.99
C SER A 586 29.81 -73.61 -23.08
N ASN A 587 29.45 -73.05 -24.24
CA ASN A 587 29.02 -71.63 -24.29
C ASN A 587 27.82 -71.29 -25.20
N LEU A 588 27.06 -72.27 -25.69
CA LEU A 588 25.95 -71.95 -26.58
C LEU A 588 24.78 -71.29 -25.86
N ALA A 589 24.57 -71.62 -24.60
CA ALA A 589 23.49 -71.01 -23.78
C ALA A 589 23.80 -69.55 -23.43
N LEU A 590 25.10 -69.20 -23.23
CA LEU A 590 25.49 -67.83 -22.90
C LEU A 590 25.42 -66.92 -24.14
N TRP A 591 25.74 -67.45 -25.34
CA TRP A 591 25.61 -66.69 -26.58
C TRP A 591 24.17 -66.51 -27.03
N ALA A 592 23.28 -67.45 -26.76
CA ALA A 592 21.84 -67.32 -27.03
C ALA A 592 21.18 -66.26 -26.15
N ALA A 593 21.61 -66.12 -24.88
CA ALA A 593 21.13 -65.08 -23.98
C ALA A 593 21.62 -63.66 -24.40
N LEU A 594 22.85 -63.54 -24.90
CA LEU A 594 23.40 -62.27 -25.39
C LEU A 594 22.75 -61.80 -26.70
N ILE A 595 22.33 -62.70 -27.59
CA ILE A 595 21.64 -62.38 -28.85
C ILE A 595 20.20 -61.93 -28.60
N LEU A 596 19.52 -62.48 -27.59
CA LEU A 596 18.16 -62.06 -27.22
C LEU A 596 18.13 -60.68 -26.54
N LEU A 597 19.19 -60.30 -25.82
CA LEU A 597 19.30 -58.97 -25.20
C LEU A 597 19.66 -57.85 -26.19
N SER A 598 20.36 -58.14 -27.28
CA SER A 598 20.67 -57.16 -28.33
C SER A 598 19.54 -56.90 -29.32
N GLY A 599 18.58 -57.82 -29.44
CA GLY A 599 17.40 -57.72 -30.33
C GLY A 599 16.30 -56.78 -29.82
N CYS A 600 16.21 -56.56 -28.52
CA CYS A 600 15.19 -55.66 -27.93
C CYS A 600 15.58 -54.18 -28.01
N ALA A 601 16.85 -53.82 -28.14
CA ALA A 601 17.26 -52.42 -28.25
C ALA A 601 17.03 -51.82 -29.65
N ALA A 602 16.91 -52.63 -30.70
CA ALA A 602 16.67 -52.14 -32.07
C ALA A 602 15.17 -52.00 -32.41
N GLY A 603 14.26 -52.64 -31.65
CA GLY A 603 12.78 -52.57 -31.85
C GLY A 603 12.15 -51.31 -31.26
N GLY A 604 12.73 -50.74 -30.21
CA GLY A 604 12.16 -49.60 -29.49
C GLY A 604 12.30 -48.26 -30.23
N THR A 605 13.32 -48.10 -31.06
CA THR A 605 13.57 -46.83 -31.76
C THR A 605 12.74 -46.65 -33.03
N VAL A 606 12.14 -47.69 -33.60
CA VAL A 606 11.29 -47.60 -34.80
C VAL A 606 9.85 -47.23 -34.45
N LEU A 607 9.36 -47.53 -33.24
CA LEU A 607 8.01 -47.21 -32.81
C LEU A 607 7.86 -45.77 -32.24
N TYR A 608 8.96 -45.16 -31.82
CA TYR A 608 8.95 -43.77 -31.30
C TYR A 608 8.89 -42.73 -32.42
N ARG A 609 9.34 -43.02 -33.63
CA ARG A 609 9.29 -42.12 -34.79
C ARG A 609 8.00 -42.06 -35.57
N ARG A 610 6.99 -42.85 -35.20
CA ARG A 610 5.68 -42.92 -35.90
C ARG A 610 4.54 -42.18 -35.17
N LYS A 611 4.83 -41.47 -34.09
CA LYS A 611 3.85 -40.67 -33.32
C LYS A 611 4.08 -39.17 -33.35
N GLN A 612 4.98 -38.67 -34.22
CA GLN A 612 5.11 -37.24 -34.50
C GLN A 612 5.12 -37.02 -36.03
N ASN A 613 3.91 -37.15 -36.60
CA ASN A 613 3.46 -36.51 -37.84
C ASN A 613 1.94 -36.39 -37.78
#